data_7ae2986e9c76150979d48671d2c7fd17
#
_entry.id   7ae2986e9c76150979d48671d2c7fd17
#
_cell.length_a   1.000
_cell.length_b   1.000
_cell.length_c   1.000
_cell.angle_alpha   90.00
_cell.angle_beta   90.00
_cell.angle_gamma   90.00
#
_symmetry.space_group_name_H-M   'P 1'
#
loop_
_entity.id
_entity.type
_entity.pdbx_description
1 polymer ?
#
loop_
_entity_poly.entity_id
_entity_poly.type
_entity_poly.pdbx_seq_one_letter_code
_entity_poly.pdbx_strand_id
1 'polypeptide(L)'
;MKTVRCAALLILCAAILSAPPSWGEETQRQKAETLWSQREDLGKAREAVSAWEAVLKAQPGDYEALLRLSRLHYWIGQLLEKTDRTVALSEYNAGRQWGSEAAKASPDKPGGHFFEAANLARENNLKGTFSNLWGIGTVRRLNEKTDAIDPDYFYRGPDRFFCAMYTKLPGLLGGSSSKAIEHGKKAVAAFPNYVGNRYFLAEAYFKDGKNELAREQLEAAVATPDDALPDVIPEQRMEKSRAAELLGRIGKRGK
;
A
#
# COMPACT_ATOMS: atom_id res chain seq x y z
N MET A 1 -66.71 -30.37 8.50
CA MET A 1 -66.02 -29.75 7.30
C MET A 1 -65.34 -28.48 7.77
N LYS A 2 -64.01 -28.52 7.97
CA LYS A 2 -63.20 -27.33 8.32
C LYS A 2 -62.21 -27.12 7.19
N THR A 3 -62.41 -26.02 6.45
CA THR A 3 -61.56 -25.60 5.36
C THR A 3 -60.31 -24.89 5.87
N VAL A 4 -59.13 -25.48 5.65
CA VAL A 4 -57.83 -24.90 5.92
C VAL A 4 -57.48 -23.98 4.74
N ARG A 5 -57.33 -22.67 5.01
CA ARG A 5 -56.81 -21.69 4.04
C ARG A 5 -55.27 -21.66 4.20
N CYS A 6 -54.56 -22.20 3.20
CA CYS A 6 -53.12 -21.98 3.04
C CYS A 6 -52.90 -20.54 2.51
N ALA A 7 -52.26 -19.72 3.36
CA ALA A 7 -51.72 -18.44 2.92
C ALA A 7 -50.33 -18.68 2.30
N ALA A 8 -50.20 -18.51 0.99
CA ALA A 8 -48.89 -18.52 0.32
C ALA A 8 -48.18 -17.21 0.58
N LEU A 9 -47.04 -17.25 1.30
CA LEU A 9 -46.16 -16.12 1.54
C LEU A 9 -45.27 -15.95 0.29
N LEU A 10 -45.59 -14.95 -0.53
CA LEU A 10 -44.73 -14.53 -1.65
C LEU A 10 -43.52 -13.75 -1.08
N ILE A 11 -42.39 -14.39 -1.02
CA ILE A 11 -41.09 -13.73 -0.74
C ILE A 11 -40.67 -13.02 -2.02
N LEU A 12 -40.87 -11.69 -2.06
CA LEU A 12 -40.36 -10.83 -3.13
C LEU A 12 -38.84 -10.67 -2.94
N CYS A 13 -38.03 -11.49 -3.61
CA CYS A 13 -36.62 -11.24 -3.75
C CYS A 13 -36.44 -10.01 -4.66
N ALA A 14 -36.24 -8.84 -4.06
CA ALA A 14 -35.78 -7.66 -4.79
C ALA A 14 -34.30 -7.92 -5.20
N ALA A 15 -34.11 -8.42 -6.43
CA ALA A 15 -32.80 -8.39 -7.06
C ALA A 15 -32.46 -6.91 -7.27
N ILE A 16 -31.48 -6.41 -6.50
CA ILE A 16 -30.86 -5.13 -6.77
C ILE A 16 -30.05 -5.33 -8.05
N LEU A 17 -30.71 -5.11 -9.20
CA LEU A 17 -30.06 -4.93 -10.48
C LEU A 17 -29.29 -3.61 -10.38
N SER A 18 -27.98 -3.70 -10.14
CA SER A 18 -27.08 -2.55 -10.32
C SER A 18 -27.23 -2.10 -11.78
N ALA A 19 -27.82 -0.93 -11.97
CA ALA A 19 -27.90 -0.32 -13.30
C ALA A 19 -26.47 -0.16 -13.85
N PRO A 20 -26.25 -0.35 -15.16
CA PRO A 20 -24.95 -0.08 -15.75
C PRO A 20 -24.59 1.40 -15.53
N PRO A 21 -23.30 1.72 -15.32
CA PRO A 21 -22.86 3.10 -15.11
C PRO A 21 -23.32 3.99 -16.25
N SER A 22 -23.74 5.22 -15.92
CA SER A 22 -24.12 6.20 -16.94
C SER A 22 -22.90 6.64 -17.75
N TRP A 23 -23.09 7.05 -19.01
CA TRP A 23 -22.00 7.52 -19.88
C TRP A 23 -21.16 8.63 -19.22
N GLY A 24 -21.76 9.47 -18.36
CA GLY A 24 -21.06 10.52 -17.62
C GLY A 24 -20.16 9.97 -16.50
N GLU A 25 -20.54 8.89 -15.86
CA GLU A 25 -19.79 8.23 -14.78
C GLU A 25 -18.55 7.51 -15.33
N GLU A 26 -18.68 6.84 -16.47
CA GLU A 26 -17.56 6.20 -17.16
C GLU A 26 -16.52 7.23 -17.62
N THR A 27 -16.98 8.40 -18.10
CA THR A 27 -16.10 9.52 -18.48
C THR A 27 -15.36 10.09 -17.26
N GLN A 28 -16.02 10.20 -16.09
CA GLN A 28 -15.36 10.66 -14.86
C GLN A 28 -14.32 9.67 -14.37
N ARG A 29 -14.63 8.38 -14.36
CA ARG A 29 -13.68 7.32 -13.97
C ARG A 29 -12.49 7.28 -14.92
N GLN A 30 -12.69 7.37 -16.21
CA GLN A 30 -11.61 7.39 -17.19
C GLN A 30 -10.68 8.60 -17.02
N LYS A 31 -11.23 9.77 -16.71
CA LYS A 31 -10.45 10.96 -16.35
C LYS A 31 -9.62 10.72 -15.09
N ALA A 32 -10.22 10.14 -14.05
CA ALA A 32 -9.56 9.85 -12.81
C ALA A 32 -8.40 8.84 -12.98
N GLU A 33 -8.58 7.79 -13.81
CA GLU A 33 -7.52 6.84 -14.17
C GLU A 33 -6.40 7.49 -14.98
N THR A 34 -6.72 8.39 -15.90
CA THR A 34 -5.72 9.15 -16.66
C THR A 34 -4.84 9.99 -15.73
N LEU A 35 -5.46 10.69 -14.79
CA LEU A 35 -4.74 11.48 -13.78
C LEU A 35 -3.93 10.58 -12.82
N TRP A 36 -4.47 9.43 -12.45
CA TRP A 36 -3.74 8.42 -11.67
C TRP A 36 -2.44 7.99 -12.35
N SER A 37 -2.46 7.77 -13.66
CA SER A 37 -1.25 7.40 -14.41
C SER A 37 -0.17 8.49 -14.39
N GLN A 38 -0.54 9.74 -14.15
CA GLN A 38 0.33 10.92 -14.12
C GLN A 38 0.72 11.34 -12.69
N ARG A 39 0.46 10.51 -11.67
CA ARG A 39 0.62 10.85 -10.24
C ARG A 39 2.05 11.18 -9.79
N GLU A 40 3.06 10.97 -10.63
CA GLU A 40 4.44 11.42 -10.34
C GLU A 40 4.51 12.96 -10.23
N ASP A 41 3.69 13.67 -11.00
CA ASP A 41 3.46 15.09 -10.81
C ASP A 41 2.51 15.34 -9.62
N LEU A 42 2.96 16.15 -8.66
CA LEU A 42 2.17 16.43 -7.44
C LEU A 42 0.84 17.14 -7.77
N GLY A 43 0.82 18.02 -8.76
CA GLY A 43 -0.40 18.70 -9.20
C GLY A 43 -1.39 17.70 -9.78
N LYS A 44 -0.92 16.79 -10.65
CA LYS A 44 -1.74 15.71 -11.22
C LYS A 44 -2.24 14.72 -10.18
N ALA A 45 -1.41 14.39 -9.19
CA ALA A 45 -1.84 13.57 -8.07
C ALA A 45 -3.00 14.21 -7.28
N ARG A 46 -2.97 15.51 -7.04
CA ARG A 46 -4.06 16.26 -6.39
C ARG A 46 -5.30 16.36 -7.26
N GLU A 47 -5.16 16.60 -8.57
CA GLU A 47 -6.25 16.54 -9.52
C GLU A 47 -6.91 15.15 -9.53
N ALA A 48 -6.11 14.07 -9.45
CA ALA A 48 -6.59 12.70 -9.36
C ALA A 48 -7.42 12.46 -8.10
N VAL A 49 -7.01 13.00 -6.93
CA VAL A 49 -7.81 12.94 -5.69
C VAL A 49 -9.20 13.52 -5.95
N SER A 50 -9.29 14.76 -6.45
CA SER A 50 -10.57 15.41 -6.71
C SER A 50 -11.44 14.65 -7.73
N ALA A 51 -10.80 14.04 -8.74
CA ALA A 51 -11.51 13.23 -9.73
C ALA A 51 -12.08 11.93 -9.13
N TRP A 52 -11.33 11.24 -8.27
CA TRP A 52 -11.80 10.04 -7.58
C TRP A 52 -12.85 10.35 -6.51
N GLU A 53 -12.77 11.49 -5.82
CA GLU A 53 -13.83 11.97 -4.94
C GLU A 53 -15.14 12.22 -5.69
N ALA A 54 -15.07 12.75 -6.93
CA ALA A 54 -16.25 12.91 -7.78
C ALA A 54 -16.86 11.56 -8.19
N VAL A 55 -16.04 10.55 -8.50
CA VAL A 55 -16.52 9.18 -8.74
C VAL A 55 -17.21 8.62 -7.50
N LEU A 56 -16.61 8.77 -6.33
CA LEU A 56 -17.18 8.28 -5.06
C LEU A 56 -18.47 9.02 -4.68
N LYS A 57 -18.59 10.30 -5.02
CA LYS A 57 -19.84 11.07 -4.82
C LYS A 57 -20.98 10.54 -5.66
N ALA A 58 -20.70 10.09 -6.90
CA ALA A 58 -21.68 9.47 -7.77
C ALA A 58 -22.04 8.04 -7.33
N GLN A 59 -21.06 7.29 -6.84
CA GLN A 59 -21.20 5.91 -6.39
C GLN A 59 -20.67 5.73 -4.97
N PRO A 60 -21.42 6.11 -3.93
CA PRO A 60 -21.01 5.93 -2.54
C PRO A 60 -20.72 4.46 -2.22
N GLY A 61 -19.52 4.20 -1.62
CA GLY A 61 -19.09 2.84 -1.29
C GLY A 61 -18.37 2.11 -2.44
N ASP A 62 -18.09 2.77 -3.57
CA ASP A 62 -17.24 2.20 -4.62
C ASP A 62 -15.86 1.85 -4.08
N TYR A 63 -15.60 0.54 -3.99
CA TYR A 63 -14.34 0.02 -3.43
C TYR A 63 -13.10 0.54 -4.17
N GLU A 64 -13.14 0.60 -5.51
CA GLU A 64 -11.99 1.03 -6.29
C GLU A 64 -11.70 2.52 -6.08
N ALA A 65 -12.72 3.36 -6.04
CA ALA A 65 -12.55 4.78 -5.75
C ALA A 65 -11.97 5.01 -4.35
N LEU A 66 -12.49 4.30 -3.33
CA LEU A 66 -11.96 4.34 -1.97
C LEU A 66 -10.50 3.89 -1.92
N LEU A 67 -10.16 2.81 -2.62
CA LEU A 67 -8.81 2.28 -2.69
C LEU A 67 -7.86 3.24 -3.41
N ARG A 68 -8.28 3.83 -4.54
CA ARG A 68 -7.49 4.82 -5.29
C ARG A 68 -7.22 6.06 -4.44
N LEU A 69 -8.20 6.57 -3.72
CA LEU A 69 -8.02 7.69 -2.79
C LEU A 69 -7.01 7.36 -1.70
N SER A 70 -7.10 6.19 -1.07
CA SER A 70 -6.12 5.76 -0.07
C SER A 70 -4.69 5.68 -0.63
N ARG A 71 -4.52 5.16 -1.85
CA ARG A 71 -3.23 5.06 -2.55
C ARG A 71 -2.68 6.43 -2.96
N LEU A 72 -3.54 7.34 -3.43
CA LEU A 72 -3.14 8.70 -3.81
C LEU A 72 -2.63 9.48 -2.61
N HIS A 73 -3.35 9.48 -1.50
CA HIS A 73 -2.91 10.13 -0.28
C HIS A 73 -1.60 9.52 0.26
N TYR A 74 -1.45 8.19 0.19
CA TYR A 74 -0.17 7.53 0.49
C TYR A 74 0.96 8.04 -0.41
N TRP A 75 0.70 8.16 -1.72
CA TRP A 75 1.66 8.62 -2.71
C TRP A 75 2.05 10.08 -2.48
N ILE A 76 1.08 10.99 -2.34
CA ILE A 76 1.30 12.42 -2.07
C ILE A 76 2.09 12.60 -0.76
N GLY A 77 1.74 11.85 0.28
CA GLY A 77 2.47 11.84 1.53
C GLY A 77 3.95 11.49 1.32
N GLN A 78 4.27 10.48 0.50
CA GLN A 78 5.66 10.11 0.20
C GLN A 78 6.40 11.19 -0.59
N LEU A 79 5.76 11.87 -1.54
CA LEU A 79 6.36 12.97 -2.29
C LEU A 79 6.74 14.15 -1.38
N LEU A 80 5.93 14.40 -0.34
CA LEU A 80 6.07 15.55 0.56
C LEU A 80 6.86 15.24 1.84
N GLU A 81 7.15 13.97 2.15
CA GLU A 81 7.72 13.55 3.44
C GLU A 81 9.03 14.27 3.80
N LYS A 82 9.87 14.60 2.80
CA LYS A 82 11.14 15.30 2.99
C LYS A 82 11.02 16.83 2.96
N THR A 83 9.98 17.37 2.33
CA THR A 83 9.83 18.82 2.06
C THR A 83 8.76 19.48 2.92
N ASP A 84 7.67 18.79 3.22
CA ASP A 84 6.58 19.28 4.06
C ASP A 84 6.00 18.16 4.92
N ARG A 85 6.65 17.94 6.07
CA ARG A 85 6.27 16.88 7.02
C ARG A 85 4.85 17.04 7.57
N THR A 86 4.37 18.27 7.72
CA THR A 86 3.03 18.53 8.25
C THR A 86 1.95 18.12 7.27
N VAL A 87 2.12 18.52 6.00
CA VAL A 87 1.19 18.11 4.94
C VAL A 87 1.29 16.60 4.71
N ALA A 88 2.50 16.02 4.67
CA ALA A 88 2.66 14.57 4.53
C ALA A 88 1.92 13.79 5.63
N LEU A 89 1.95 14.27 6.88
CA LEU A 89 1.23 13.66 8.00
C LEU A 89 -0.29 13.71 7.79
N SER A 90 -0.82 14.85 7.31
CA SER A 90 -2.23 15.01 6.97
C SER A 90 -2.65 14.07 5.85
N GLU A 91 -1.82 13.94 4.82
CA GLU A 91 -2.06 13.03 3.68
C GLU A 91 -2.13 11.57 4.14
N TYR A 92 -1.17 11.09 4.95
CA TYR A 92 -1.22 9.73 5.49
C TYR A 92 -2.45 9.49 6.37
N ASN A 93 -2.89 10.48 7.15
CA ASN A 93 -4.11 10.37 7.95
C ASN A 93 -5.34 10.22 7.05
N ALA A 94 -5.47 11.04 6.01
CA ALA A 94 -6.55 10.92 5.02
C ALA A 94 -6.50 9.57 4.29
N GLY A 95 -5.33 9.17 3.82
CA GLY A 95 -5.14 7.88 3.16
C GLY A 95 -5.52 6.68 4.04
N ARG A 96 -5.23 6.74 5.34
CA ARG A 96 -5.64 5.73 6.32
C ARG A 96 -7.17 5.66 6.45
N GLN A 97 -7.85 6.80 6.51
CA GLN A 97 -9.31 6.83 6.59
C GLN A 97 -9.94 6.20 5.34
N TRP A 98 -9.49 6.57 4.14
CA TRP A 98 -9.97 5.98 2.89
C TRP A 98 -9.67 4.48 2.80
N GLY A 99 -8.50 4.02 3.27
CA GLY A 99 -8.16 2.60 3.37
C GLY A 99 -9.11 1.83 4.28
N SER A 100 -9.46 2.41 5.43
CA SER A 100 -10.42 1.84 6.36
C SER A 100 -11.83 1.74 5.75
N GLU A 101 -12.28 2.78 5.03
CA GLU A 101 -13.58 2.73 4.33
C GLU A 101 -13.56 1.69 3.19
N ALA A 102 -12.47 1.55 2.44
CA ALA A 102 -12.32 0.49 1.45
C ALA A 102 -12.39 -0.91 2.09
N ALA A 103 -11.74 -1.11 3.24
CA ALA A 103 -11.79 -2.37 3.97
C ALA A 103 -13.18 -2.69 4.53
N LYS A 104 -13.98 -1.69 4.89
CA LYS A 104 -15.38 -1.86 5.29
C LYS A 104 -16.28 -2.18 4.10
N ALA A 105 -16.07 -1.51 2.96
CA ALA A 105 -16.86 -1.72 1.74
C ALA A 105 -16.65 -3.13 1.15
N SER A 106 -15.43 -3.68 1.25
CA SER A 106 -15.09 -5.02 0.76
C SER A 106 -14.08 -5.69 1.69
N PRO A 107 -14.53 -6.29 2.81
CA PRO A 107 -13.65 -6.85 3.84
C PRO A 107 -12.90 -8.12 3.41
N ASP A 108 -13.32 -8.73 2.33
CA ASP A 108 -12.74 -9.90 1.67
C ASP A 108 -11.67 -9.54 0.62
N LYS A 109 -11.48 -8.25 0.32
CA LYS A 109 -10.42 -7.77 -0.58
C LYS A 109 -9.22 -7.25 0.21
N PRO A 110 -7.97 -7.54 -0.26
CA PRO A 110 -6.76 -7.21 0.50
C PRO A 110 -6.42 -5.71 0.53
N GLY A 111 -6.80 -4.96 -0.50
CA GLY A 111 -6.27 -3.61 -0.76
C GLY A 111 -6.61 -2.59 0.31
N GLY A 112 -7.85 -2.57 0.82
CA GLY A 112 -8.26 -1.66 1.89
C GLY A 112 -7.42 -1.86 3.16
N HIS A 113 -7.26 -3.11 3.59
CA HIS A 113 -6.45 -3.47 4.77
C HIS A 113 -4.98 -3.10 4.58
N PHE A 114 -4.42 -3.40 3.40
CA PHE A 114 -3.02 -3.11 3.08
C PHE A 114 -2.72 -1.61 3.08
N PHE A 115 -3.53 -0.80 2.41
CA PHE A 115 -3.28 0.64 2.33
C PHE A 115 -3.68 1.40 3.59
N GLU A 116 -4.64 0.91 4.39
CA GLU A 116 -4.85 1.39 5.76
C GLU A 116 -3.59 1.19 6.60
N ALA A 117 -3.00 -0.02 6.55
CA ALA A 117 -1.76 -0.34 7.26
C ALA A 117 -0.57 0.49 6.78
N ALA A 118 -0.40 0.66 5.46
CA ALA A 118 0.71 1.40 4.88
C ALA A 118 0.68 2.89 5.28
N ASN A 119 -0.49 3.52 5.20
CA ASN A 119 -0.70 4.90 5.64
C ASN A 119 -0.46 5.05 7.15
N LEU A 120 -1.04 4.17 7.97
CA LEU A 120 -0.84 4.19 9.43
C LEU A 120 0.63 4.02 9.82
N ALA A 121 1.36 3.14 9.14
CA ALA A 121 2.78 2.94 9.40
C ALA A 121 3.61 4.21 9.09
N ARG A 122 3.32 4.91 7.99
CA ARG A 122 3.96 6.19 7.65
C ARG A 122 3.57 7.30 8.62
N GLU A 123 2.28 7.42 8.94
CA GLU A 123 1.77 8.36 9.94
C GLU A 123 2.50 8.20 11.28
N ASN A 124 2.62 6.96 11.78
CA ASN A 124 3.30 6.65 13.02
C ASN A 124 4.81 6.95 12.96
N ASN A 125 5.48 6.64 11.84
CA ASN A 125 6.89 6.96 11.64
C ASN A 125 7.15 8.48 11.72
N LEU A 126 6.27 9.28 11.14
CA LEU A 126 6.37 10.73 11.22
C LEU A 126 6.05 11.28 12.60
N LYS A 127 5.13 10.68 13.35
CA LYS A 127 4.82 11.07 14.73
C LYS A 127 5.93 10.72 15.72
N GLY A 128 6.79 9.74 15.39
CA GLY A 128 7.96 9.37 16.17
C GLY A 128 7.81 8.05 16.94
N THR A 129 8.81 7.73 17.76
CA THR A 129 9.02 6.40 18.35
C THR A 129 7.85 5.90 19.19
N PHE A 130 7.22 6.74 20.01
CA PHE A 130 6.08 6.34 20.85
C PHE A 130 4.88 5.94 20.01
N SER A 131 4.56 6.72 18.97
CA SER A 131 3.44 6.40 18.07
C SER A 131 3.68 5.10 17.30
N ASN A 132 4.94 4.82 16.93
CA ASN A 132 5.32 3.55 16.31
C ASN A 132 5.03 2.35 17.22
N LEU A 133 5.38 2.44 18.50
CA LEU A 133 5.17 1.35 19.46
C LEU A 133 3.68 1.05 19.67
N TRP A 134 2.86 2.06 19.86
CA TRP A 134 1.42 1.89 20.06
C TRP A 134 0.69 1.46 18.79
N GLY A 135 1.11 1.93 17.62
CA GLY A 135 0.49 1.63 16.34
C GLY A 135 0.88 0.30 15.71
N ILE A 136 2.02 -0.27 16.10
CA ILE A 136 2.58 -1.45 15.43
C ILE A 136 1.66 -2.69 15.48
N GLY A 137 0.93 -2.88 16.57
CA GLY A 137 -0.02 -3.98 16.72
C GLY A 137 -1.15 -3.91 15.69
N THR A 138 -1.70 -2.71 15.45
CA THR A 138 -2.74 -2.51 14.43
C THR A 138 -2.20 -2.70 13.02
N VAL A 139 -1.04 -2.10 12.71
CA VAL A 139 -0.40 -2.24 11.40
C VAL A 139 -0.08 -3.71 11.11
N ARG A 140 0.42 -4.45 12.10
CA ARG A 140 0.69 -5.88 12.00
C ARG A 140 -0.57 -6.67 11.69
N ARG A 141 -1.64 -6.51 12.46
CA ARG A 141 -2.91 -7.21 12.28
C ARG A 141 -3.54 -6.96 10.90
N LEU A 142 -3.47 -5.74 10.40
CA LEU A 142 -3.96 -5.39 9.06
C LEU A 142 -3.15 -6.08 7.95
N ASN A 143 -1.82 -6.18 8.10
CA ASN A 143 -0.98 -6.91 7.15
C ASN A 143 -1.16 -8.43 7.27
N GLU A 144 -1.34 -8.99 8.47
CA GLU A 144 -1.71 -10.40 8.68
C GLU A 144 -3.04 -10.73 7.98
N LYS A 145 -4.02 -9.81 8.06
CA LYS A 145 -5.29 -9.97 7.34
C LYS A 145 -5.11 -9.88 5.82
N THR A 146 -4.29 -8.97 5.34
CA THR A 146 -3.94 -8.88 3.90
C THR A 146 -3.30 -10.17 3.42
N ASP A 147 -2.31 -10.68 4.15
CA ASP A 147 -1.59 -11.93 3.84
C ASP A 147 -2.52 -13.15 3.81
N ALA A 148 -3.48 -13.22 4.73
CA ALA A 148 -4.47 -14.30 4.78
C ALA A 148 -5.46 -14.27 3.60
N ILE A 149 -5.76 -13.08 3.04
CA ILE A 149 -6.65 -12.92 1.87
C ILE A 149 -5.87 -13.17 0.57
N ASP A 150 -4.72 -12.52 0.44
CA ASP A 150 -3.86 -12.61 -0.74
C ASP A 150 -2.39 -12.33 -0.34
N PRO A 151 -1.56 -13.36 -0.15
CA PRO A 151 -0.16 -13.19 0.22
C PRO A 151 0.67 -12.50 -0.88
N ASP A 152 0.23 -12.56 -2.15
CA ASP A 152 0.91 -11.94 -3.28
C ASP A 152 0.48 -10.49 -3.53
N TYR A 153 -0.52 -9.99 -2.78
CA TYR A 153 -1.04 -8.65 -2.94
C TYR A 153 0.08 -7.61 -2.94
N PHE A 154 0.01 -6.71 -3.91
CA PHE A 154 0.97 -5.64 -4.13
C PHE A 154 2.43 -6.14 -4.11
N TYR A 155 2.70 -7.19 -4.91
CA TYR A 155 4.03 -7.79 -5.08
C TYR A 155 4.65 -8.28 -3.77
N ARG A 156 3.96 -9.13 -3.02
CA ARG A 156 4.35 -9.58 -1.67
C ARG A 156 4.45 -8.43 -0.67
N GLY A 157 3.50 -7.50 -0.73
CA GLY A 157 3.41 -6.37 0.19
C GLY A 157 3.45 -6.75 1.67
N PRO A 158 2.70 -7.76 2.15
CA PRO A 158 2.79 -8.24 3.52
C PRO A 158 4.19 -8.70 3.93
N ASP A 159 4.87 -9.52 3.12
CA ASP A 159 6.25 -9.95 3.42
C ASP A 159 7.22 -8.75 3.46
N ARG A 160 7.09 -7.81 2.53
CA ARG A 160 7.87 -6.56 2.53
C ARG A 160 7.62 -5.74 3.79
N PHE A 161 6.37 -5.66 4.26
CA PHE A 161 6.05 -5.02 5.53
C PHE A 161 6.72 -5.72 6.71
N PHE A 162 6.61 -7.06 6.83
CA PHE A 162 7.25 -7.80 7.92
C PHE A 162 8.76 -7.69 7.88
N CYS A 163 9.38 -7.70 6.69
CA CYS A 163 10.80 -7.42 6.52
C CYS A 163 11.17 -6.06 7.14
N ALA A 164 10.46 -4.99 6.75
CA ALA A 164 10.70 -3.65 7.27
C ALA A 164 10.46 -3.55 8.80
N MET A 165 9.39 -4.15 9.29
CA MET A 165 9.02 -4.15 10.70
C MET A 165 10.11 -4.81 11.55
N TYR A 166 10.51 -6.05 11.22
CA TYR A 166 11.55 -6.77 11.96
C TYR A 166 12.92 -6.11 11.85
N THR A 167 13.20 -5.41 10.74
CA THR A 167 14.44 -4.62 10.57
C THR A 167 14.44 -3.40 11.50
N LYS A 168 13.32 -2.68 11.64
CA LYS A 168 13.27 -1.39 12.34
C LYS A 168 13.09 -1.51 13.85
N LEU A 169 12.38 -2.54 14.31
CA LEU A 169 12.14 -2.73 15.72
C LEU A 169 13.44 -3.10 16.47
N PRO A 170 13.65 -2.58 17.69
CA PRO A 170 14.65 -3.11 18.62
C PRO A 170 14.36 -4.58 18.97
N GLY A 171 15.39 -5.39 19.25
CA GLY A 171 15.22 -6.80 19.61
C GLY A 171 14.30 -7.03 20.81
N LEU A 172 14.38 -6.18 21.86
CA LEU A 172 13.51 -6.20 23.03
C LEU A 172 12.02 -5.96 22.70
N LEU A 173 11.73 -5.36 21.55
CA LEU A 173 10.38 -5.05 21.05
C LEU A 173 9.98 -5.97 19.90
N GLY A 174 10.66 -7.10 19.73
CA GLY A 174 10.33 -8.13 18.73
C GLY A 174 11.07 -7.97 17.40
N GLY A 175 12.05 -7.07 17.29
CA GLY A 175 12.94 -6.98 16.13
C GLY A 175 13.77 -8.24 15.95
N SER A 176 14.03 -8.63 14.69
CA SER A 176 14.80 -9.84 14.38
C SER A 176 15.36 -9.78 12.97
N SER A 177 16.71 -9.67 12.86
CA SER A 177 17.36 -9.68 11.55
C SER A 177 17.10 -10.96 10.77
N SER A 178 17.02 -12.12 11.43
CA SER A 178 16.75 -13.40 10.76
C SER A 178 15.36 -13.44 10.14
N LYS A 179 14.32 -13.02 10.89
CA LYS A 179 12.94 -12.93 10.37
C LYS A 179 12.82 -11.87 9.29
N ALA A 180 13.47 -10.72 9.45
CA ALA A 180 13.49 -9.67 8.43
C ALA A 180 14.04 -10.22 7.09
N ILE A 181 15.19 -10.86 7.14
CA ILE A 181 15.84 -11.45 5.95
C ILE A 181 14.98 -12.58 5.35
N GLU A 182 14.34 -13.41 6.17
CA GLU A 182 13.44 -14.48 5.70
C GLU A 182 12.28 -13.91 4.88
N HIS A 183 11.54 -12.93 5.44
CA HIS A 183 10.44 -12.27 4.74
C HIS A 183 10.93 -11.54 3.48
N GLY A 184 12.04 -10.80 3.56
CA GLY A 184 12.61 -10.12 2.39
C GLY A 184 12.99 -11.09 1.26
N LYS A 185 13.57 -12.25 1.58
CA LYS A 185 13.88 -13.30 0.61
C LYS A 185 12.63 -13.87 -0.04
N LYS A 186 11.55 -14.12 0.72
CA LYS A 186 10.26 -14.57 0.18
C LYS A 186 9.72 -13.56 -0.84
N ALA A 187 9.74 -12.28 -0.51
CA ALA A 187 9.25 -11.22 -1.39
C ALA A 187 10.07 -11.14 -2.69
N VAL A 188 11.41 -11.16 -2.60
CA VAL A 188 12.30 -11.12 -3.78
C VAL A 188 12.17 -12.39 -4.63
N ALA A 189 12.01 -13.56 -4.03
CA ALA A 189 11.86 -14.82 -4.77
C ALA A 189 10.56 -14.85 -5.60
N ALA A 190 9.45 -14.32 -5.03
CA ALA A 190 8.16 -14.28 -5.71
C ALA A 190 8.11 -13.19 -6.80
N PHE A 191 8.60 -11.99 -6.49
CA PHE A 191 8.56 -10.85 -7.42
C PHE A 191 9.92 -10.13 -7.47
N PRO A 192 10.91 -10.72 -8.20
CA PRO A 192 12.28 -10.21 -8.25
C PRO A 192 12.40 -8.84 -8.96
N ASN A 193 11.42 -8.50 -9.80
CA ASN A 193 11.39 -7.25 -10.56
C ASN A 193 10.67 -6.10 -9.81
N TYR A 194 10.07 -6.35 -8.65
CA TYR A 194 9.58 -5.26 -7.82
C TYR A 194 10.74 -4.70 -6.98
N VAL A 195 11.23 -3.52 -7.35
CA VAL A 195 12.41 -2.86 -6.76
C VAL A 195 12.31 -2.74 -5.24
N GLY A 196 11.11 -2.44 -4.73
CA GLY A 196 10.87 -2.32 -3.28
C GLY A 196 11.21 -3.60 -2.51
N ASN A 197 11.02 -4.81 -3.09
CA ASN A 197 11.35 -6.06 -2.41
C ASN A 197 12.87 -6.16 -2.16
N ARG A 198 13.66 -5.85 -3.19
CA ARG A 198 15.14 -5.84 -3.09
C ARG A 198 15.64 -4.76 -2.14
N TYR A 199 15.05 -3.57 -2.19
CA TYR A 199 15.40 -2.47 -1.30
C TYR A 199 15.21 -2.85 0.18
N PHE A 200 14.05 -3.40 0.56
CA PHE A 200 13.80 -3.78 1.95
C PHE A 200 14.63 -4.98 2.41
N LEU A 201 14.92 -5.95 1.54
CA LEU A 201 15.87 -7.02 1.84
C LEU A 201 17.29 -6.47 2.07
N ALA A 202 17.70 -5.51 1.25
CA ALA A 202 18.98 -4.84 1.41
C ALA A 202 19.09 -4.06 2.72
N GLU A 203 18.03 -3.33 3.13
CA GLU A 203 17.98 -2.69 4.45
C GLU A 203 18.15 -3.71 5.59
N ALA A 204 17.52 -4.89 5.48
CA ALA A 204 17.64 -5.96 6.47
C ALA A 204 19.08 -6.52 6.52
N TYR A 205 19.70 -6.77 5.38
CA TYR A 205 21.10 -7.19 5.31
C TYR A 205 22.05 -6.13 5.86
N PHE A 206 21.85 -4.86 5.49
CA PHE A 206 22.68 -3.76 5.98
C PHE A 206 22.59 -3.58 7.50
N LYS A 207 21.39 -3.72 8.06
CA LYS A 207 21.17 -3.69 9.51
C LYS A 207 21.87 -4.85 10.23
N ASP A 208 21.92 -6.01 9.58
CA ASP A 208 22.58 -7.23 10.09
C ASP A 208 24.10 -7.25 9.85
N GLY A 209 24.67 -6.17 9.28
CA GLY A 209 26.11 -6.06 8.99
C GLY A 209 26.57 -6.82 7.73
N LYS A 210 25.64 -7.41 6.97
CA LYS A 210 25.92 -8.17 5.75
C LYS A 210 26.00 -7.24 4.53
N ASN A 211 27.00 -6.36 4.52
CA ASN A 211 27.10 -5.25 3.57
C ASN A 211 27.21 -5.71 2.11
N GLU A 212 27.90 -6.81 1.84
CA GLU A 212 28.04 -7.30 0.45
C GLU A 212 26.72 -7.84 -0.09
N LEU A 213 25.94 -8.59 0.72
CA LEU A 213 24.60 -9.04 0.33
C LEU A 213 23.62 -7.85 0.16
N ALA A 214 23.75 -6.82 0.99
CA ALA A 214 22.97 -5.60 0.83
C ALA A 214 23.32 -4.89 -0.50
N ARG A 215 24.61 -4.78 -0.83
CA ARG A 215 25.10 -4.20 -2.07
C ARG A 215 24.56 -4.94 -3.27
N GLU A 216 24.65 -6.27 -3.31
CA GLU A 216 24.14 -7.11 -4.38
C GLU A 216 22.65 -6.84 -4.66
N GLN A 217 21.82 -6.79 -3.61
CA GLN A 217 20.39 -6.49 -3.78
C GLN A 217 20.13 -5.07 -4.28
N LEU A 218 20.91 -4.09 -3.84
CA LEU A 218 20.76 -2.69 -4.26
C LEU A 218 21.21 -2.48 -5.71
N GLU A 219 22.31 -3.10 -6.13
CA GLU A 219 22.76 -3.05 -7.52
C GLU A 219 21.72 -3.68 -8.46
N ALA A 220 21.19 -4.84 -8.10
CA ALA A 220 20.09 -5.46 -8.84
C ALA A 220 18.81 -4.59 -8.85
N ALA A 221 18.49 -3.91 -7.74
CA ALA A 221 17.37 -2.97 -7.66
C ALA A 221 17.53 -1.79 -8.64
N VAL A 222 18.72 -1.18 -8.65
CA VAL A 222 19.04 -0.03 -9.54
C VAL A 222 19.06 -0.47 -11.01
N ALA A 223 19.51 -1.68 -11.32
CA ALA A 223 19.57 -2.22 -12.68
C ALA A 223 18.21 -2.65 -13.25
N THR A 224 17.18 -2.84 -12.40
CA THR A 224 15.84 -3.25 -12.87
C THR A 224 15.24 -2.16 -13.79
N PRO A 225 14.72 -2.48 -15.00
CA PRO A 225 14.05 -1.50 -15.84
C PRO A 225 12.84 -0.86 -15.13
N ASP A 226 12.56 0.44 -15.39
CA ASP A 226 11.43 1.13 -14.76
C ASP A 226 10.09 0.53 -15.16
N ASP A 227 10.00 0.09 -16.40
CA ASP A 227 8.82 -0.51 -17.04
C ASP A 227 8.74 -2.03 -16.87
N ALA A 228 9.62 -2.64 -16.07
CA ALA A 228 9.53 -4.07 -15.75
C ALA A 228 8.17 -4.46 -15.13
N LEU A 229 7.48 -3.50 -14.50
CA LEU A 229 6.15 -3.62 -13.95
C LEU A 229 5.35 -2.34 -14.29
N PRO A 230 4.63 -2.31 -15.44
CA PRO A 230 4.05 -1.08 -15.99
C PRO A 230 3.00 -0.39 -15.11
N ASP A 231 2.31 -1.13 -14.24
CA ASP A 231 1.27 -0.61 -13.36
C ASP A 231 1.81 0.14 -12.12
N VAL A 232 3.13 0.02 -11.86
CA VAL A 232 3.80 0.60 -10.69
C VAL A 232 5.09 1.36 -11.04
N ILE A 233 5.20 1.89 -12.25
CA ILE A 233 6.39 2.66 -12.68
C ILE A 233 6.78 3.77 -11.68
N PRO A 234 5.85 4.61 -11.18
CA PRO A 234 6.20 5.63 -10.19
C PRO A 234 6.82 5.06 -8.91
N GLU A 235 6.25 3.98 -8.39
CA GLU A 235 6.77 3.28 -7.22
C GLU A 235 8.16 2.68 -7.49
N GLN A 236 8.37 2.08 -8.67
CA GLN A 236 9.65 1.54 -9.09
C GLN A 236 10.74 2.63 -9.08
N ARG A 237 10.49 3.79 -9.67
CA ARG A 237 11.42 4.92 -9.71
C ARG A 237 11.74 5.45 -8.32
N MET A 238 10.72 5.59 -7.47
CA MET A 238 10.93 6.05 -6.09
C MET A 238 11.80 5.07 -5.30
N GLU A 239 11.53 3.76 -5.38
CA GLU A 239 12.30 2.76 -4.66
C GLU A 239 13.72 2.61 -5.23
N LYS A 240 13.94 2.81 -6.54
CA LYS A 240 15.29 2.91 -7.13
C LYS A 240 16.08 4.07 -6.55
N SER A 241 15.47 5.24 -6.42
CA SER A 241 16.13 6.41 -5.81
C SER A 241 16.58 6.09 -4.38
N ARG A 242 15.74 5.43 -3.59
CA ARG A 242 16.07 4.98 -2.24
C ARG A 242 17.21 3.93 -2.25
N ALA A 243 17.16 3.00 -3.20
CA ALA A 243 18.20 1.99 -3.35
C ALA A 243 19.56 2.61 -3.69
N ALA A 244 19.61 3.57 -4.61
CA ALA A 244 20.82 4.30 -4.97
C ALA A 244 21.37 5.11 -3.79
N GLU A 245 20.50 5.76 -2.98
CA GLU A 245 20.89 6.49 -1.78
C GLU A 245 21.54 5.54 -0.74
N LEU A 246 20.93 4.37 -0.49
CA LEU A 246 21.47 3.39 0.45
C LEU A 246 22.78 2.78 -0.05
N LEU A 247 22.89 2.47 -1.34
CA LEU A 247 24.11 1.97 -1.98
C LEU A 247 25.30 2.95 -1.78
N GLY A 248 25.05 4.25 -1.97
CA GLY A 248 26.03 5.30 -1.71
C GLY A 248 26.50 5.38 -0.25
N ARG A 249 25.60 5.06 0.71
CA ARG A 249 25.94 4.99 2.13
C ARG A 249 26.81 3.79 2.48
N ILE A 250 26.56 2.63 1.87
CA ILE A 250 27.38 1.43 2.05
C ILE A 250 28.80 1.68 1.53
N GLY A 251 28.95 2.28 0.35
CA GLY A 251 30.24 2.60 -0.25
C GLY A 251 31.12 3.54 0.58
N LYS A 252 30.52 4.44 1.37
CA LYS A 252 31.24 5.37 2.26
C LYS A 252 31.74 4.71 3.57
N ARG A 253 31.11 3.62 4.02
CA ARG A 253 31.50 2.88 5.24
C ARG A 253 32.60 1.84 5.01
N GLY A 254 32.88 1.51 3.76
CA GLY A 254 33.93 0.56 3.37
C GLY A 254 35.27 1.22 3.05
N LYS A 255 35.37 2.54 3.21
CA LYS A 255 36.61 3.32 3.14
C LYS A 255 36.94 3.84 4.52
#